data_5cf47bebb93e71a2a14f599be736a809
#
_entry.id   5cf47bebb93e71a2a14f599be736a809
#
_cell.length_a   1.000
_cell.length_b   1.000
_cell.length_c   1.000
_cell.angle_alpha   90.00
_cell.angle_beta   90.00
_cell.angle_gamma   90.00
#
_symmetry.space_group_name_H-M   'P 1'
#
loop_
_entity.id
_entity.type
_entity.pdbx_description
1 polymer ?
#
loop_
_entity_poly.entity_id
_entity_poly.type
_entity_poly.pdbx_seq_one_letter_code
_entity_poly.pdbx_strand_id
1 'polypeptide(L)'
;MNIIIDAMGGDNAPLEIVKGALSAHARFGCGITLTGDETAIRAAAAQCGAAQLPAGVAIHPTTETVDMCDDPATVFRRKKDTSMGAALTLLRDGAGDAAVSAGSTGALLTGATLITKRIHGIRRAAMAPVIPTTTGSAVLIDCGANAECTPEYLLQFAYLGNFYAQRVLNVARPRVGLLNIGAEDSKGTDLQKQTLALLREADGRGDLHFIGNIEAKEAIKGGCDVIVTDGFSGNVMLKTIEGVGSFAGSALKTMFKKNLLTKLAALLVMPGLNEFKERLDPNKVGGTAFIGISRPVIKAHGGSNAEAIENAVGQAIQVAQSGITEAIAEHIDKMQLPTA
;
A
#
# COMPACT_ATOMS: atom_id res chain seq x y z
N MET A 1 -5.52 14.72 -14.27
CA MET A 1 -5.01 13.42 -13.77
C MET A 1 -6.12 12.40 -13.94
N ASN A 2 -5.82 11.19 -14.41
CA ASN A 2 -6.76 10.11 -14.62
C ASN A 2 -6.34 8.87 -13.82
N ILE A 3 -7.21 8.34 -12.96
CA ILE A 3 -6.96 7.15 -12.14
C ILE A 3 -7.72 5.96 -12.73
N ILE A 4 -7.00 4.87 -12.98
CA ILE A 4 -7.57 3.63 -13.51
C ILE A 4 -7.94 2.74 -12.33
N ILE A 5 -9.16 2.22 -12.30
CA ILE A 5 -9.66 1.42 -11.18
C ILE A 5 -10.18 0.09 -11.71
N ASP A 6 -9.61 -1.00 -11.20
CA ASP A 6 -10.13 -2.35 -11.40
C ASP A 6 -11.47 -2.49 -10.65
N ALA A 7 -12.58 -2.35 -11.40
CA ALA A 7 -13.92 -2.31 -10.82
C ALA A 7 -14.43 -3.67 -10.35
N MET A 8 -13.77 -4.76 -10.76
CA MET A 8 -14.21 -6.12 -10.47
C MET A 8 -13.37 -6.80 -9.36
N GLY A 9 -12.32 -6.12 -8.85
CA GLY A 9 -11.45 -6.66 -7.81
C GLY A 9 -11.97 -6.38 -6.41
N GLY A 10 -11.95 -7.41 -5.54
CA GLY A 10 -12.34 -7.33 -4.13
C GLY A 10 -13.70 -7.94 -3.82
N ASP A 11 -13.94 -8.14 -2.51
CA ASP A 11 -15.10 -8.89 -1.99
C ASP A 11 -16.43 -8.15 -2.22
N ASN A 12 -16.37 -6.81 -2.30
CA ASN A 12 -17.54 -5.91 -2.44
C ASN A 12 -17.66 -5.32 -3.86
N ALA A 13 -16.92 -5.87 -4.82
CA ALA A 13 -16.99 -5.44 -6.21
C ALA A 13 -18.30 -5.91 -6.89
N PRO A 14 -18.85 -5.17 -7.86
CA PRO A 14 -18.39 -3.84 -8.30
C PRO A 14 -18.96 -2.68 -7.48
N LEU A 15 -19.98 -2.89 -6.64
CA LEU A 15 -20.81 -1.84 -6.05
C LEU A 15 -19.98 -0.83 -5.23
N GLU A 16 -19.24 -1.32 -4.23
CA GLU A 16 -18.46 -0.44 -3.35
C GLU A 16 -17.27 0.19 -4.11
N ILE A 17 -16.73 -0.50 -5.10
CA ILE A 17 -15.65 0.03 -5.95
C ILE A 17 -16.16 1.21 -6.79
N VAL A 18 -17.28 1.03 -7.48
CA VAL A 18 -17.90 2.07 -8.32
C VAL A 18 -18.33 3.25 -7.45
N LYS A 19 -18.96 3.00 -6.29
CA LYS A 19 -19.38 4.04 -5.35
C LYS A 19 -18.20 4.87 -4.85
N GLY A 20 -17.11 4.23 -4.45
CA GLY A 20 -15.88 4.90 -4.01
C GLY A 20 -15.21 5.67 -5.14
N ALA A 21 -15.21 5.15 -6.36
CA ALA A 21 -14.69 5.82 -7.55
C ALA A 21 -15.47 7.10 -7.89
N LEU A 22 -16.81 7.06 -7.83
CA LEU A 22 -17.66 8.23 -8.05
C LEU A 22 -17.47 9.28 -6.95
N SER A 23 -17.35 8.84 -5.69
CA SER A 23 -17.04 9.73 -4.55
C SER A 23 -15.67 10.39 -4.73
N ALA A 24 -14.64 9.63 -5.12
CA ALA A 24 -13.30 10.15 -5.39
C ALA A 24 -13.30 11.16 -6.54
N HIS A 25 -14.01 10.87 -7.64
CA HIS A 25 -14.19 11.81 -8.73
C HIS A 25 -14.77 13.15 -8.25
N ALA A 26 -15.85 13.09 -7.48
CA ALA A 26 -16.51 14.29 -6.94
C ALA A 26 -15.61 15.06 -5.96
N ARG A 27 -14.85 14.35 -5.11
CA ARG A 27 -14.01 14.96 -4.08
C ARG A 27 -12.72 15.56 -4.64
N PHE A 28 -12.04 14.83 -5.53
CA PHE A 28 -10.70 15.21 -6.01
C PHE A 28 -10.70 15.87 -7.39
N GLY A 29 -11.83 15.86 -8.11
CA GLY A 29 -11.91 16.41 -9.48
C GLY A 29 -11.03 15.66 -10.50
N CYS A 30 -10.66 14.41 -10.22
CA CYS A 30 -9.81 13.60 -11.11
C CYS A 30 -10.67 12.83 -12.12
N GLY A 31 -10.11 12.55 -13.31
CA GLY A 31 -10.69 11.58 -14.23
C GLY A 31 -10.62 10.17 -13.66
N ILE A 32 -11.59 9.34 -13.96
CA ILE A 32 -11.65 7.94 -13.55
C ILE A 32 -11.88 7.05 -14.76
N THR A 33 -11.10 5.98 -14.91
CA THR A 33 -11.36 4.90 -15.87
C THR A 33 -11.62 3.61 -15.11
N LEU A 34 -12.86 3.11 -15.15
CA LEU A 34 -13.28 1.85 -14.54
C LEU A 34 -13.05 0.71 -15.54
N THR A 35 -12.29 -0.31 -15.16
CA THR A 35 -12.10 -1.51 -15.99
C THR A 35 -12.96 -2.65 -15.47
N GLY A 36 -13.72 -3.34 -16.33
CA GLY A 36 -14.57 -4.46 -15.92
C GLY A 36 -15.79 -4.68 -16.80
N ASP A 37 -16.71 -5.50 -16.32
CA ASP A 37 -18.00 -5.74 -16.97
C ASP A 37 -18.83 -4.44 -17.02
N GLU A 38 -19.03 -3.91 -18.23
CA GLU A 38 -19.73 -2.64 -18.43
C GLU A 38 -21.16 -2.68 -17.87
N THR A 39 -21.85 -3.81 -18.02
CA THR A 39 -23.25 -3.95 -17.56
C THR A 39 -23.31 -3.90 -16.03
N ALA A 40 -22.41 -4.62 -15.37
CA ALA A 40 -22.32 -4.64 -13.91
C ALA A 40 -21.88 -3.26 -13.35
N ILE A 41 -20.93 -2.59 -13.99
CA ILE A 41 -20.47 -1.24 -13.59
C ILE A 41 -21.60 -0.23 -13.73
N ARG A 42 -22.33 -0.22 -14.85
CA ARG A 42 -23.48 0.69 -15.06
C ARG A 42 -24.63 0.42 -14.07
N ALA A 43 -24.90 -0.86 -13.78
CA ALA A 43 -25.89 -1.23 -12.77
C ALA A 43 -25.50 -0.72 -11.36
N ALA A 44 -24.23 -0.87 -10.97
CA ALA A 44 -23.70 -0.35 -9.72
C ALA A 44 -23.75 1.20 -9.67
N ALA A 45 -23.40 1.88 -10.74
CA ALA A 45 -23.48 3.34 -10.82
C ALA A 45 -24.92 3.84 -10.68
N ALA A 46 -25.89 3.17 -11.33
CA ALA A 46 -27.31 3.50 -11.20
C ALA A 46 -27.82 3.33 -9.76
N GLN A 47 -27.39 2.27 -9.05
CA GLN A 47 -27.69 2.08 -7.61
C GLN A 47 -27.09 3.20 -6.74
N CYS A 48 -26.00 3.81 -7.17
CA CYS A 48 -25.38 4.97 -6.49
C CYS A 48 -26.01 6.31 -6.90
N GLY A 49 -27.11 6.31 -7.69
CA GLY A 49 -27.78 7.51 -8.16
C GLY A 49 -27.17 8.13 -9.43
N ALA A 50 -26.18 7.49 -10.05
CA ALA A 50 -25.51 7.92 -11.27
C ALA A 50 -25.97 7.07 -12.47
N ALA A 51 -27.25 7.20 -12.88
CA ALA A 51 -27.79 6.50 -14.04
C ALA A 51 -27.01 6.83 -15.34
N GLN A 52 -26.48 8.05 -15.42
CA GLN A 52 -25.46 8.44 -16.41
C GLN A 52 -24.16 8.74 -15.65
N LEU A 53 -23.05 8.22 -16.15
CA LEU A 53 -21.75 8.50 -15.54
C LEU A 53 -21.41 9.98 -15.69
N PRO A 54 -20.83 10.60 -14.66
CA PRO A 54 -20.36 11.99 -14.74
C PRO A 54 -19.33 12.19 -15.86
N ALA A 55 -19.26 13.40 -16.37
CA ALA A 55 -18.20 13.79 -17.29
C ALA A 55 -16.83 13.59 -16.61
N GLY A 56 -15.92 12.87 -17.27
CA GLY A 56 -14.63 12.49 -16.71
C GLY A 56 -14.58 11.09 -16.06
N VAL A 57 -15.71 10.37 -16.00
CA VAL A 57 -15.74 8.95 -15.62
C VAL A 57 -16.05 8.10 -16.85
N ALA A 58 -15.12 7.21 -17.21
CA ALA A 58 -15.22 6.32 -18.38
C ALA A 58 -15.17 4.85 -17.95
N ILE A 59 -15.70 3.97 -18.81
CA ILE A 59 -15.59 2.52 -18.66
C ILE A 59 -14.70 1.99 -19.78
N HIS A 60 -13.77 1.12 -19.41
CA HIS A 60 -13.04 0.25 -20.32
C HIS A 60 -13.60 -1.18 -20.13
N PRO A 61 -14.42 -1.68 -21.05
CA PRO A 61 -15.09 -2.96 -20.87
C PRO A 61 -14.12 -4.13 -20.95
N THR A 62 -14.33 -5.14 -20.10
CA THR A 62 -13.61 -6.42 -20.08
C THR A 62 -14.57 -7.54 -19.76
N THR A 63 -14.20 -8.77 -20.15
CA THR A 63 -15.09 -9.94 -20.06
C THR A 63 -14.68 -10.93 -18.96
N GLU A 64 -13.49 -10.80 -18.39
CA GLU A 64 -12.94 -11.70 -17.40
C GLU A 64 -12.56 -10.97 -16.10
N THR A 65 -12.49 -11.72 -15.01
CA THR A 65 -12.01 -11.25 -13.70
C THR A 65 -10.90 -12.15 -13.18
N VAL A 66 -10.05 -11.60 -12.32
CA VAL A 66 -9.05 -12.36 -11.55
C VAL A 66 -9.69 -12.78 -10.23
N ASP A 67 -9.82 -14.09 -10.03
CA ASP A 67 -10.35 -14.66 -8.79
C ASP A 67 -9.26 -14.84 -7.73
N MET A 68 -9.64 -14.90 -6.44
CA MET A 68 -8.69 -15.07 -5.33
C MET A 68 -7.94 -16.41 -5.38
N CYS A 69 -8.52 -17.43 -6.03
CA CYS A 69 -7.93 -18.77 -6.21
C CYS A 69 -7.11 -18.91 -7.50
N ASP A 70 -7.10 -17.90 -8.37
CA ASP A 70 -6.26 -17.93 -9.57
C ASP A 70 -4.77 -17.90 -9.18
N ASP A 71 -3.97 -18.73 -9.86
CA ASP A 71 -2.52 -18.72 -9.69
C ASP A 71 -1.92 -17.41 -10.25
N PRO A 72 -1.34 -16.55 -9.38
CA PRO A 72 -0.75 -15.28 -9.79
C PRO A 72 0.29 -15.39 -10.91
N ALA A 73 1.03 -16.50 -10.97
CA ALA A 73 2.10 -16.69 -11.96
C ALA A 73 1.57 -16.94 -13.38
N THR A 74 0.35 -17.44 -13.50
CA THR A 74 -0.19 -17.89 -14.79
C THR A 74 -1.47 -17.18 -15.23
N VAL A 75 -2.15 -16.47 -14.32
CA VAL A 75 -3.48 -15.89 -14.58
C VAL A 75 -3.51 -14.99 -15.81
N PHE A 76 -2.54 -14.09 -15.99
CA PHE A 76 -2.50 -13.18 -17.15
C PHE A 76 -2.07 -13.86 -18.47
N ARG A 77 -1.64 -15.12 -18.42
CA ARG A 77 -1.43 -15.94 -19.62
C ARG A 77 -2.70 -16.68 -20.02
N ARG A 78 -3.51 -17.10 -19.04
CA ARG A 78 -4.75 -17.85 -19.24
C ARG A 78 -5.92 -16.93 -19.55
N LYS A 79 -6.12 -15.89 -18.75
CA LYS A 79 -7.17 -14.89 -18.87
C LYS A 79 -6.59 -13.64 -19.52
N LYS A 80 -7.00 -13.34 -20.72
CA LYS A 80 -6.40 -12.26 -21.54
C LYS A 80 -7.09 -10.92 -21.42
N ASP A 81 -8.36 -10.94 -21.02
CA ASP A 81 -9.24 -9.77 -20.99
C ASP A 81 -9.77 -9.52 -19.57
N THR A 82 -8.86 -9.61 -18.57
CA THR A 82 -9.23 -9.36 -17.16
C THR A 82 -9.25 -7.88 -16.83
N SER A 83 -10.20 -7.47 -15.96
CA SER A 83 -10.29 -6.09 -15.45
C SER A 83 -8.98 -5.58 -14.86
N MET A 84 -8.32 -6.39 -14.02
CA MET A 84 -7.01 -6.06 -13.45
C MET A 84 -5.92 -5.95 -14.53
N GLY A 85 -5.88 -6.87 -15.48
CA GLY A 85 -4.90 -6.87 -16.57
C GLY A 85 -5.08 -5.65 -17.50
N ALA A 86 -6.32 -5.30 -17.80
CA ALA A 86 -6.67 -4.11 -18.59
C ALA A 86 -6.25 -2.82 -17.84
N ALA A 87 -6.52 -2.72 -16.53
CA ALA A 87 -6.09 -1.58 -15.72
C ALA A 87 -4.58 -1.36 -15.77
N LEU A 88 -3.80 -2.43 -15.61
CA LEU A 88 -2.33 -2.38 -15.66
C LEU A 88 -1.80 -2.09 -17.07
N THR A 89 -2.49 -2.57 -18.10
CA THR A 89 -2.14 -2.30 -19.51
C THR A 89 -2.37 -0.84 -19.87
N LEU A 90 -3.53 -0.30 -19.53
CA LEU A 90 -3.86 1.12 -19.72
C LEU A 90 -2.86 2.02 -18.97
N LEU A 91 -2.48 1.64 -17.74
CA LEU A 91 -1.47 2.38 -16.97
C LEU A 91 -0.10 2.35 -17.67
N ARG A 92 0.36 1.20 -18.15
CA ARG A 92 1.59 1.06 -18.94
C ARG A 92 1.59 1.96 -20.16
N ASP A 93 0.48 1.99 -20.87
CA ASP A 93 0.32 2.70 -22.15
C ASP A 93 0.07 4.21 -21.95
N GLY A 94 0.06 4.69 -20.69
CA GLY A 94 -0.05 6.10 -20.36
C GLY A 94 -1.48 6.67 -20.44
N ALA A 95 -2.51 5.79 -20.49
CA ALA A 95 -3.92 6.21 -20.47
C ALA A 95 -4.38 6.72 -19.09
N GLY A 96 -3.56 6.55 -18.07
CA GLY A 96 -3.78 7.08 -16.71
C GLY A 96 -2.49 7.27 -15.95
N ASP A 97 -2.58 7.93 -14.82
CA ASP A 97 -1.44 8.33 -13.98
C ASP A 97 -1.15 7.32 -12.86
N ALA A 98 -2.17 6.58 -12.42
CA ALA A 98 -2.05 5.52 -11.43
C ALA A 98 -3.15 4.47 -11.61
N ALA A 99 -2.94 3.27 -11.06
CA ALA A 99 -3.94 2.21 -10.99
C ALA A 99 -4.27 1.83 -9.54
N VAL A 100 -5.55 1.51 -9.29
CA VAL A 100 -6.06 1.03 -7.99
C VAL A 100 -6.78 -0.30 -8.18
N SER A 101 -6.50 -1.30 -7.36
CA SER A 101 -7.24 -2.56 -7.34
C SER A 101 -7.38 -3.11 -5.92
N ALA A 102 -8.57 -3.60 -5.58
CA ALA A 102 -8.84 -4.35 -4.35
C ALA A 102 -8.74 -5.87 -4.55
N GLY A 103 -8.42 -6.36 -5.76
CA GLY A 103 -8.30 -7.77 -6.09
C GLY A 103 -7.12 -8.48 -5.43
N SER A 104 -6.84 -9.71 -5.85
CA SER A 104 -5.74 -10.56 -5.31
C SER A 104 -4.39 -9.81 -5.30
N THR A 105 -3.76 -9.72 -4.12
CA THR A 105 -2.46 -9.03 -3.95
C THR A 105 -1.37 -9.68 -4.79
N GLY A 106 -1.32 -11.01 -4.81
CA GLY A 106 -0.33 -11.75 -5.59
C GLY A 106 -0.50 -11.53 -7.10
N ALA A 107 -1.73 -11.56 -7.60
CA ALA A 107 -2.02 -11.30 -9.00
C ALA A 107 -1.69 -9.84 -9.37
N LEU A 108 -2.10 -8.86 -8.54
CA LEU A 108 -1.81 -7.45 -8.80
C LEU A 108 -0.30 -7.17 -8.83
N LEU A 109 0.48 -7.71 -7.88
CA LEU A 109 1.92 -7.56 -7.85
C LEU A 109 2.59 -8.21 -9.08
N THR A 110 2.15 -9.42 -9.43
CA THR A 110 2.65 -10.14 -10.61
C THR A 110 2.30 -9.38 -11.89
N GLY A 111 1.06 -8.93 -12.03
CA GLY A 111 0.63 -8.12 -13.17
C GLY A 111 1.37 -6.79 -13.26
N ALA A 112 1.52 -6.06 -12.15
CA ALA A 112 2.30 -4.83 -12.09
C ALA A 112 3.77 -5.07 -12.53
N THR A 113 4.36 -6.18 -12.08
CA THR A 113 5.74 -6.54 -12.46
C THR A 113 5.89 -6.93 -13.93
N LEU A 114 4.93 -7.68 -14.49
CA LEU A 114 5.02 -8.23 -15.86
C LEU A 114 4.48 -7.27 -16.93
N ILE A 115 3.37 -6.57 -16.63
CA ILE A 115 2.67 -5.70 -17.59
C ILE A 115 3.19 -4.28 -17.48
N THR A 116 3.08 -3.64 -16.30
CA THR A 116 3.52 -2.25 -16.08
C THR A 116 5.05 -2.16 -16.00
N LYS A 117 5.69 -3.22 -15.53
CA LYS A 117 7.15 -3.40 -15.34
C LYS A 117 7.68 -2.64 -14.13
N ARG A 118 8.85 -3.09 -13.65
CA ARG A 118 9.62 -2.41 -12.60
C ARG A 118 10.45 -1.27 -13.18
N ILE A 119 10.83 -0.33 -12.34
CA ILE A 119 11.87 0.64 -12.65
C ILE A 119 13.15 -0.14 -12.98
N HIS A 120 13.85 0.27 -14.02
CA HIS A 120 15.10 -0.39 -14.44
C HIS A 120 16.11 -0.38 -13.28
N GLY A 121 16.73 -1.51 -13.00
CA GLY A 121 17.68 -1.68 -11.88
C GLY A 121 17.05 -2.13 -10.55
N ILE A 122 15.74 -1.98 -10.38
CA ILE A 122 15.04 -2.51 -9.19
C ILE A 122 14.85 -4.04 -9.33
N ARG A 123 15.40 -4.79 -8.37
CA ARG A 123 15.35 -6.26 -8.35
C ARG A 123 13.96 -6.79 -8.01
N ARG A 124 13.31 -6.18 -7.02
CA ARG A 124 11.98 -6.54 -6.56
C ARG A 124 11.14 -5.31 -6.25
N ALA A 125 9.91 -5.29 -6.71
CA ALA A 125 8.93 -4.35 -6.19
C ALA A 125 8.54 -4.76 -4.76
N ALA A 126 8.28 -3.79 -3.90
CA ALA A 126 7.90 -4.01 -2.51
C ALA A 126 6.53 -3.41 -2.21
N MET A 127 5.83 -4.01 -1.27
CA MET A 127 4.58 -3.49 -0.72
C MET A 127 4.90 -2.66 0.53
N ALA A 128 4.53 -1.38 0.51
CA ALA A 128 4.92 -0.41 1.53
C ALA A 128 3.72 0.25 2.22
N PRO A 129 3.02 -0.46 3.13
CA PRO A 129 1.97 0.16 3.93
C PRO A 129 2.54 1.21 4.88
N VAL A 130 1.75 2.25 5.11
CA VAL A 130 1.98 3.22 6.19
C VAL A 130 1.27 2.74 7.43
N ILE A 131 2.00 2.49 8.50
CA ILE A 131 1.46 2.03 9.77
C ILE A 131 1.43 3.17 10.81
N PRO A 132 0.42 3.22 11.69
CA PRO A 132 0.37 4.20 12.76
C PRO A 132 1.44 3.88 13.82
N THR A 133 2.05 4.94 14.35
CA THR A 133 2.96 4.89 15.49
C THR A 133 2.48 5.81 16.60
N THR A 134 3.11 5.75 17.78
CA THR A 134 2.75 6.64 18.90
C THR A 134 2.95 8.11 18.54
N THR A 135 3.93 8.44 17.70
CA THR A 135 4.32 9.81 17.37
C THR A 135 3.90 10.26 15.98
N GLY A 136 3.18 9.42 15.23
CA GLY A 136 2.75 9.73 13.86
C GLY A 136 2.55 8.46 13.04
N SER A 137 3.35 8.26 11.99
CA SER A 137 3.30 7.09 11.12
C SER A 137 4.70 6.68 10.66
N ALA A 138 4.84 5.42 10.24
CA ALA A 138 6.06 4.89 9.64
C ALA A 138 5.74 4.05 8.40
N VAL A 139 6.66 3.99 7.45
CA VAL A 139 6.59 3.11 6.29
C VAL A 139 7.14 1.75 6.67
N LEU A 140 6.35 0.68 6.54
CA LEU A 140 6.82 -0.69 6.69
C LEU A 140 7.10 -1.28 5.29
N ILE A 141 8.32 -1.71 5.03
CA ILE A 141 8.75 -2.20 3.72
C ILE A 141 9.80 -3.34 3.83
N ASP A 142 9.58 -4.52 3.27
CA ASP A 142 8.46 -5.04 2.51
C ASP A 142 7.38 -5.65 3.42
N CYS A 143 6.16 -5.75 2.89
CA CYS A 143 5.03 -6.29 3.65
C CYS A 143 4.21 -7.28 2.80
N GLY A 144 4.80 -8.45 2.48
CA GLY A 144 4.11 -9.55 1.82
C GLY A 144 4.29 -9.66 0.30
N ALA A 145 5.10 -8.79 -0.32
CA ALA A 145 5.43 -8.93 -1.74
C ALA A 145 6.55 -9.97 -1.97
N ASN A 146 7.54 -10.05 -1.06
CA ASN A 146 8.69 -10.94 -1.19
C ASN A 146 8.93 -11.67 0.13
N ALA A 147 8.44 -12.91 0.24
CA ALA A 147 8.58 -13.71 1.46
C ALA A 147 10.05 -14.02 1.79
N GLU A 148 10.85 -14.29 0.78
CA GLU A 148 12.30 -14.53 0.89
C GLU A 148 13.05 -13.37 0.24
N CYS A 149 14.02 -12.83 0.95
CA CYS A 149 14.84 -11.70 0.50
C CYS A 149 16.33 -11.99 0.55
N THR A 150 17.08 -11.24 -0.24
CA THR A 150 18.54 -11.14 -0.16
C THR A 150 18.92 -9.80 0.49
N PRO A 151 20.16 -9.65 1.00
CA PRO A 151 20.62 -8.36 1.52
C PRO A 151 20.50 -7.21 0.51
N GLU A 152 20.71 -7.49 -0.78
CA GLU A 152 20.53 -6.52 -1.88
C GLU A 152 19.06 -6.02 -1.95
N TYR A 153 18.08 -6.93 -1.76
CA TYR A 153 16.66 -6.50 -1.78
C TYR A 153 16.35 -5.59 -0.60
N LEU A 154 16.82 -5.93 0.60
CA LEU A 154 16.60 -5.09 1.78
C LEU A 154 17.33 -3.74 1.68
N LEU A 155 18.51 -3.70 1.07
CA LEU A 155 19.18 -2.44 0.74
C LEU A 155 18.31 -1.58 -0.19
N GLN A 156 17.79 -2.16 -1.29
CA GLN A 156 16.89 -1.44 -2.19
C GLN A 156 15.61 -1.00 -1.46
N PHE A 157 15.01 -1.84 -0.60
CA PHE A 157 13.82 -1.49 0.16
C PHE A 157 14.07 -0.31 1.12
N ALA A 158 15.27 -0.19 1.69
CA ALA A 158 15.64 0.96 2.51
C ALA A 158 15.59 2.27 1.70
N TYR A 159 16.16 2.28 0.50
CA TYR A 159 16.08 3.44 -0.39
C TYR A 159 14.65 3.73 -0.85
N LEU A 160 13.91 2.69 -1.27
CA LEU A 160 12.51 2.83 -1.68
C LEU A 160 11.64 3.41 -0.57
N GLY A 161 11.78 2.88 0.65
CA GLY A 161 11.08 3.40 1.83
C GLY A 161 11.49 4.83 2.18
N ASN A 162 12.78 5.14 2.09
CA ASN A 162 13.30 6.49 2.31
C ASN A 162 12.69 7.50 1.32
N PHE A 163 12.67 7.19 0.02
CA PHE A 163 12.03 8.06 -0.98
C PHE A 163 10.53 8.19 -0.76
N TYR A 164 9.85 7.10 -0.36
CA TYR A 164 8.43 7.17 -0.04
C TYR A 164 8.17 8.08 1.16
N ALA A 165 8.94 7.95 2.23
CA ALA A 165 8.81 8.81 3.40
C ALA A 165 9.11 10.28 3.06
N GLN A 166 10.12 10.55 2.21
CA GLN A 166 10.46 11.91 1.80
C GLN A 166 9.41 12.53 0.88
N ARG A 167 9.01 11.82 -0.18
CA ARG A 167 8.21 12.37 -1.27
C ARG A 167 6.71 12.31 -1.02
N VAL A 168 6.25 11.27 -0.32
CA VAL A 168 4.82 11.03 -0.07
C VAL A 168 4.42 11.47 1.34
N LEU A 169 5.26 11.17 2.36
CA LEU A 169 4.94 11.55 3.75
C LEU A 169 5.59 12.88 4.17
N ASN A 170 6.38 13.52 3.31
CA ASN A 170 7.04 14.81 3.57
C ASN A 170 7.98 14.81 4.77
N VAL A 171 8.64 13.68 5.06
CA VAL A 171 9.67 13.57 6.10
C VAL A 171 11.00 13.98 5.51
N ALA A 172 11.56 15.12 5.90
CA ALA A 172 12.76 15.71 5.27
C ALA A 172 13.99 14.78 5.33
N ARG A 173 14.22 14.12 6.46
CA ARG A 173 15.34 13.18 6.69
C ARG A 173 14.85 11.93 7.42
N PRO A 174 14.27 10.95 6.72
CA PRO A 174 13.69 9.77 7.34
C PRO A 174 14.73 8.95 8.10
N ARG A 175 14.39 8.54 9.31
CA ARG A 175 15.16 7.58 10.10
C ARG A 175 14.84 6.18 9.61
N VAL A 176 15.83 5.50 9.03
CA VAL A 176 15.69 4.15 8.48
C VAL A 176 16.18 3.13 9.49
N GLY A 177 15.32 2.21 9.94
CA GLY A 177 15.66 1.13 10.86
C GLY A 177 15.51 -0.23 10.20
N LEU A 178 16.44 -1.15 10.47
CA LEU A 178 16.36 -2.54 10.07
C LEU A 178 15.63 -3.35 11.15
N LEU A 179 14.46 -3.91 10.82
CA LEU A 179 13.67 -4.73 11.75
C LEU A 179 14.48 -5.95 12.19
N ASN A 180 14.63 -6.12 13.51
CA ASN A 180 15.41 -7.19 14.09
C ASN A 180 14.83 -7.61 15.45
N ILE A 181 15.35 -8.71 16.01
CA ILE A 181 15.00 -9.26 17.32
C ILE A 181 15.71 -8.58 18.51
N GLY A 182 16.62 -7.66 18.24
CA GLY A 182 17.36 -6.85 19.21
C GLY A 182 18.13 -5.73 18.50
N ALA A 183 18.54 -4.72 19.24
CA ALA A 183 19.23 -3.54 18.72
C ALA A 183 20.73 -3.78 18.44
N GLU A 184 21.33 -4.82 19.06
CA GLU A 184 22.76 -5.10 18.92
C GLU A 184 23.11 -5.64 17.53
N ASP A 185 24.27 -5.32 17.04
CA ASP A 185 24.78 -5.71 15.71
C ASP A 185 24.89 -7.23 15.50
N SER A 186 25.08 -7.97 16.58
CA SER A 186 25.21 -9.43 16.56
C SER A 186 23.88 -10.16 16.39
N LYS A 187 22.76 -9.46 16.54
CA LYS A 187 21.40 -10.05 16.47
C LYS A 187 20.94 -10.32 15.05
N GLY A 188 19.97 -11.20 14.94
CA GLY A 188 19.33 -11.57 13.68
C GLY A 188 20.02 -12.72 12.96
N THR A 189 19.47 -13.06 11.81
CA THR A 189 20.00 -14.08 10.91
C THR A 189 21.10 -13.50 10.03
N ASP A 190 21.69 -14.32 9.17
CA ASP A 190 22.71 -13.87 8.21
C ASP A 190 22.16 -12.78 7.28
N LEU A 191 20.86 -12.84 6.93
CA LEU A 191 20.21 -11.80 6.15
C LEU A 191 20.31 -10.43 6.83
N GLN A 192 19.92 -10.33 8.10
CA GLN A 192 19.97 -9.05 8.84
C GLN A 192 21.42 -8.58 9.04
N LYS A 193 22.36 -9.45 9.37
CA LYS A 193 23.77 -9.09 9.57
C LYS A 193 24.44 -8.54 8.31
N GLN A 194 24.21 -9.20 7.17
CA GLN A 194 24.73 -8.73 5.88
C GLN A 194 24.05 -7.42 5.44
N THR A 195 22.73 -7.31 5.63
CA THR A 195 21.99 -6.08 5.32
C THR A 195 22.44 -4.91 6.20
N LEU A 196 22.70 -5.15 7.50
CA LEU A 196 23.21 -4.13 8.42
C LEU A 196 24.52 -3.51 7.91
N ALA A 197 25.44 -4.33 7.38
CA ALA A 197 26.70 -3.85 6.83
C ALA A 197 26.48 -2.95 5.61
N LEU A 198 25.59 -3.35 4.69
CA LEU A 198 25.25 -2.58 3.49
C LEU A 198 24.57 -1.24 3.84
N LEU A 199 23.66 -1.25 4.81
CA LEU A 199 22.95 -0.02 5.23
C LEU A 199 23.87 0.95 5.96
N ARG A 200 24.85 0.46 6.72
CA ARG A 200 25.89 1.31 7.32
C ARG A 200 26.80 1.94 6.29
N GLU A 201 27.13 1.21 5.24
CA GLU A 201 27.89 1.77 4.13
C GLU A 201 27.11 2.86 3.42
N ALA A 202 25.81 2.67 3.16
CA ALA A 202 24.93 3.69 2.58
C ALA A 202 24.78 4.93 3.47
N ASP A 203 24.69 4.76 4.80
CA ASP A 203 24.70 5.86 5.76
C ASP A 203 26.04 6.61 5.76
N GLY A 204 27.16 5.87 5.74
CA GLY A 204 28.49 6.45 5.66
C GLY A 204 28.75 7.28 4.40
N ARG A 205 28.07 6.97 3.28
CA ARG A 205 28.07 7.79 2.07
C ARG A 205 27.13 9.00 2.15
N GLY A 206 26.31 9.09 3.19
CA GLY A 206 25.28 10.13 3.35
C GLY A 206 24.02 9.92 2.49
N ASP A 207 23.84 8.72 1.94
CA ASP A 207 22.71 8.40 1.09
C ASP A 207 21.41 8.17 1.90
N LEU A 208 21.53 7.60 3.09
CA LEU A 208 20.45 7.31 4.02
C LEU A 208 20.76 7.90 5.41
N HIS A 209 19.75 8.02 6.25
CA HIS A 209 19.90 8.21 7.69
C HIS A 209 19.54 6.91 8.38
N PHE A 210 20.50 5.97 8.38
CA PHE A 210 20.31 4.66 8.98
C PHE A 210 20.59 4.67 10.48
N ILE A 211 19.63 4.22 11.27
CA ILE A 211 19.72 4.25 12.75
C ILE A 211 20.10 2.90 13.37
N GLY A 212 20.40 1.88 12.53
CA GLY A 212 20.75 0.54 13.01
C GLY A 212 19.56 -0.42 13.07
N ASN A 213 19.75 -1.50 13.83
CA ASN A 213 18.67 -2.46 14.11
C ASN A 213 17.61 -1.84 15.02
N ILE A 214 16.34 -2.19 14.79
CA ILE A 214 15.22 -1.74 15.61
C ILE A 214 14.29 -2.92 15.93
N GLU A 215 13.85 -3.02 17.17
CA GLU A 215 12.81 -3.98 17.55
C GLU A 215 11.42 -3.47 17.17
N ALA A 216 10.49 -4.37 16.85
CA ALA A 216 9.13 -4.02 16.45
C ALA A 216 8.42 -3.10 17.45
N LYS A 217 8.62 -3.33 18.76
CA LYS A 217 8.02 -2.51 19.81
C LYS A 217 8.51 -1.05 19.78
N GLU A 218 9.79 -0.83 19.48
CA GLU A 218 10.38 0.52 19.43
C GLU A 218 9.98 1.21 18.11
N ALA A 219 9.87 0.47 16.99
CA ALA A 219 9.37 0.98 15.74
C ALA A 219 7.92 1.52 15.88
N ILE A 220 7.02 0.78 16.56
CA ILE A 220 5.64 1.22 16.83
C ILE A 220 5.59 2.44 17.74
N LYS A 221 6.57 2.62 18.65
CA LYS A 221 6.68 3.83 19.46
C LYS A 221 7.13 5.06 18.67
N GLY A 222 7.49 4.92 17.40
CA GLY A 222 7.99 6.01 16.55
C GLY A 222 9.51 6.15 16.60
N GLY A 223 10.22 5.06 16.87
CA GLY A 223 11.69 5.01 16.88
C GLY A 223 12.30 5.23 15.49
N CYS A 224 11.58 4.96 14.40
CA CYS A 224 12.00 5.22 13.04
C CYS A 224 10.81 5.64 12.17
N ASP A 225 11.12 6.14 10.96
CA ASP A 225 10.14 6.58 9.97
C ASP A 225 10.00 5.57 8.82
N VAL A 226 11.00 4.70 8.64
CA VAL A 226 11.04 3.59 7.68
C VAL A 226 11.50 2.33 8.39
N ILE A 227 10.72 1.28 8.32
CA ILE A 227 10.99 -0.04 8.90
C ILE A 227 11.30 -0.99 7.75
N VAL A 228 12.56 -1.38 7.60
CA VAL A 228 13.01 -2.27 6.53
C VAL A 228 12.99 -3.71 7.03
N THR A 229 12.36 -4.60 6.26
CA THR A 229 12.26 -6.03 6.58
C THR A 229 12.01 -6.87 5.33
N ASP A 230 12.12 -8.19 5.44
CA ASP A 230 11.58 -9.11 4.45
C ASP A 230 10.04 -9.13 4.49
N GLY A 231 9.42 -9.57 3.38
CA GLY A 231 7.97 -9.53 3.26
C GLY A 231 7.23 -10.48 4.20
N PHE A 232 7.87 -11.58 4.65
CA PHE A 232 7.24 -12.48 5.62
C PHE A 232 7.14 -11.82 6.99
N SER A 233 8.27 -11.34 7.52
CA SER A 233 8.33 -10.66 8.83
C SER A 233 7.47 -9.39 8.84
N GLY A 234 7.51 -8.60 7.77
CA GLY A 234 6.70 -7.40 7.64
C GLY A 234 5.20 -7.70 7.60
N ASN A 235 4.77 -8.73 6.87
CA ASN A 235 3.36 -9.13 6.84
C ASN A 235 2.88 -9.66 8.20
N VAL A 236 3.70 -10.45 8.90
CA VAL A 236 3.40 -10.91 10.27
C VAL A 236 3.25 -9.70 11.20
N MET A 237 4.17 -8.73 11.14
CA MET A 237 4.09 -7.51 11.95
C MET A 237 2.81 -6.71 11.64
N LEU A 238 2.50 -6.47 10.35
CA LEU A 238 1.28 -5.76 9.94
C LEU A 238 0.02 -6.45 10.45
N LYS A 239 -0.11 -7.75 10.20
CA LYS A 239 -1.30 -8.53 10.62
C LYS A 239 -1.43 -8.61 12.15
N THR A 240 -0.32 -8.60 12.88
CA THR A 240 -0.34 -8.51 14.34
C THR A 240 -0.86 -7.14 14.80
N ILE A 241 -0.40 -6.04 14.19
CA ILE A 241 -0.88 -4.68 14.51
C ILE A 241 -2.39 -4.58 14.23
N GLU A 242 -2.85 -5.03 13.06
CA GLU A 242 -4.27 -5.05 12.69
C GLU A 242 -5.11 -5.88 13.69
N GLY A 243 -4.62 -7.07 14.05
CA GLY A 243 -5.28 -7.97 14.99
C GLY A 243 -5.38 -7.39 16.40
N VAL A 244 -4.29 -6.82 16.91
CA VAL A 244 -4.27 -6.15 18.23
C VAL A 244 -5.16 -4.91 18.22
N GLY A 245 -5.18 -4.12 17.16
CA GLY A 245 -6.07 -2.97 17.01
C GLY A 245 -7.56 -3.39 17.05
N SER A 246 -7.92 -4.44 16.32
CA SER A 246 -9.28 -5.00 16.32
C SER A 246 -9.68 -5.56 17.68
N PHE A 247 -8.78 -6.29 18.35
CA PHE A 247 -8.98 -6.80 19.70
C PHE A 247 -9.22 -5.66 20.70
N ALA A 248 -8.35 -4.64 20.69
CA ALA A 248 -8.48 -3.49 21.59
C ALA A 248 -9.81 -2.74 21.38
N GLY A 249 -10.20 -2.50 20.11
CA GLY A 249 -11.48 -1.90 19.77
C GLY A 249 -12.68 -2.70 20.28
N SER A 250 -12.65 -4.03 20.14
CA SER A 250 -13.69 -4.95 20.64
C SER A 250 -13.76 -4.95 22.16
N ALA A 251 -12.62 -4.98 22.85
CA ALA A 251 -12.54 -4.94 24.31
C ALA A 251 -13.11 -3.62 24.86
N LEU A 252 -12.74 -2.47 24.28
CA LEU A 252 -13.28 -1.17 24.64
C LEU A 252 -14.81 -1.11 24.45
N LYS A 253 -15.29 -1.58 23.30
CA LYS A 253 -16.74 -1.66 23.01
C LYS A 253 -17.48 -2.50 24.04
N THR A 254 -16.93 -3.66 24.42
CA THR A 254 -17.53 -4.53 25.46
C THR A 254 -17.54 -3.86 26.81
N MET A 255 -16.45 -3.20 27.22
CA MET A 255 -16.32 -2.47 28.48
C MET A 255 -17.37 -1.36 28.59
N PHE A 256 -17.55 -0.55 27.55
CA PHE A 256 -18.50 0.56 27.55
C PHE A 256 -19.98 0.11 27.42
N LYS A 257 -20.24 -1.10 26.93
CA LYS A 257 -21.61 -1.64 26.82
C LYS A 257 -22.09 -2.37 28.08
N LYS A 258 -21.25 -2.55 29.12
CA LYS A 258 -21.50 -3.40 30.28
C LYS A 258 -22.74 -2.99 31.10
N ASN A 259 -22.96 -1.68 31.35
CA ASN A 259 -24.10 -1.17 32.13
C ASN A 259 -24.40 0.29 31.75
N LEU A 260 -25.43 0.88 32.39
CA LEU A 260 -25.88 2.24 32.08
C LEU A 260 -24.81 3.30 32.39
N LEU A 261 -24.10 3.14 33.50
CA LEU A 261 -23.02 4.07 33.89
C LEU A 261 -21.86 4.07 32.88
N THR A 262 -21.44 2.88 32.43
CA THR A 262 -20.37 2.77 31.43
C THR A 262 -20.81 3.32 30.05
N LYS A 263 -22.11 3.23 29.70
CA LYS A 263 -22.64 3.86 28.47
C LYS A 263 -22.64 5.38 28.59
N LEU A 264 -22.97 5.94 29.74
CA LEU A 264 -22.88 7.40 29.98
C LEU A 264 -21.41 7.87 29.95
N ALA A 265 -20.50 7.12 30.57
CA ALA A 265 -19.08 7.42 30.49
C ALA A 265 -18.55 7.38 29.04
N ALA A 266 -19.04 6.45 28.20
CA ALA A 266 -18.68 6.40 26.79
C ALA A 266 -19.05 7.69 26.04
N LEU A 267 -20.19 8.31 26.35
CA LEU A 267 -20.59 9.58 25.72
C LEU A 267 -19.61 10.71 26.04
N LEU A 268 -19.09 10.76 27.26
CA LEU A 268 -18.11 11.78 27.68
C LEU A 268 -16.76 11.63 27.00
N VAL A 269 -16.32 10.39 26.73
CA VAL A 269 -15.01 10.11 26.11
C VAL A 269 -15.11 9.86 24.60
N MET A 270 -16.31 9.98 24.01
CA MET A 270 -16.56 9.68 22.59
C MET A 270 -15.61 10.40 21.63
N PRO A 271 -15.25 11.69 21.80
CA PRO A 271 -14.31 12.36 20.89
C PRO A 271 -12.96 11.66 20.85
N GLY A 272 -12.38 11.31 22.02
CA GLY A 272 -11.11 10.60 22.11
C GLY A 272 -11.17 9.15 21.58
N LEU A 273 -12.32 8.47 21.78
CA LEU A 273 -12.55 7.14 21.21
C LEU A 273 -12.63 7.17 19.68
N ASN A 274 -13.23 8.19 19.11
CA ASN A 274 -13.29 8.37 17.67
C ASN A 274 -11.89 8.64 17.10
N GLU A 275 -11.11 9.52 17.70
CA GLU A 275 -9.72 9.77 17.31
C GLU A 275 -8.87 8.49 17.38
N PHE A 276 -8.99 7.73 18.47
CA PHE A 276 -8.29 6.44 18.62
C PHE A 276 -8.70 5.45 17.52
N LYS A 277 -10.01 5.34 17.23
CA LYS A 277 -10.52 4.48 16.18
C LYS A 277 -10.01 4.90 14.80
N GLU A 278 -10.03 6.19 14.49
CA GLU A 278 -9.55 6.73 13.22
C GLU A 278 -8.06 6.45 12.98
N ARG A 279 -7.24 6.54 14.02
CA ARG A 279 -5.80 6.20 13.93
C ARG A 279 -5.53 4.73 13.63
N LEU A 280 -6.44 3.83 14.01
CA LEU A 280 -6.29 2.38 13.81
C LEU A 280 -7.12 1.85 12.63
N ASP A 281 -7.92 2.69 11.97
CA ASP A 281 -8.80 2.26 10.88
C ASP A 281 -8.02 2.11 9.57
N PRO A 282 -7.83 0.89 9.05
CA PRO A 282 -7.11 0.67 7.80
C PRO A 282 -7.80 1.32 6.60
N ASN A 283 -9.13 1.57 6.68
CA ASN A 283 -9.86 2.24 5.59
C ASN A 283 -9.48 3.71 5.46
N LYS A 284 -9.01 4.35 6.54
CA LYS A 284 -8.55 5.75 6.53
C LYS A 284 -7.19 5.93 5.87
N VAL A 285 -6.33 4.93 5.91
CA VAL A 285 -5.01 4.95 5.26
C VAL A 285 -5.14 4.85 3.74
N GLY A 286 -6.25 4.28 3.24
CA GLY A 286 -6.57 4.15 1.82
C GLY A 286 -6.11 2.83 1.26
N GLY A 287 -4.84 2.71 0.88
CA GLY A 287 -4.30 1.51 0.27
C GLY A 287 -2.81 1.33 0.60
N THR A 288 -2.18 0.42 -0.09
CA THR A 288 -0.73 0.18 0.00
C THR A 288 -0.10 0.36 -1.38
N ALA A 289 0.89 1.22 -1.49
CA ALA A 289 1.61 1.42 -2.73
C ALA A 289 2.58 0.25 -3.01
N PHE A 290 2.65 -0.20 -4.26
CA PHE A 290 3.74 -1.02 -4.75
C PHE A 290 4.88 -0.11 -5.22
N ILE A 291 5.96 -0.09 -4.46
CA ILE A 291 7.13 0.74 -4.74
C ILE A 291 8.13 -0.04 -5.59
N GLY A 292 8.77 0.65 -6.55
CA GLY A 292 9.69 0.03 -7.50
C GLY A 292 9.04 -0.44 -8.80
N ILE A 293 7.73 -0.23 -8.98
CA ILE A 293 7.02 -0.33 -10.26
C ILE A 293 7.17 1.00 -11.01
N SER A 294 7.28 0.94 -12.34
CA SER A 294 7.55 2.11 -13.19
C SER A 294 6.41 3.13 -13.26
N ARG A 295 5.23 2.78 -12.76
CA ARG A 295 4.05 3.63 -12.62
C ARG A 295 3.35 3.33 -11.30
N PRO A 296 2.67 4.29 -10.67
CA PRO A 296 1.99 4.07 -9.38
C PRO A 296 0.89 3.02 -9.46
N VAL A 297 0.99 2.00 -8.60
CA VAL A 297 -0.04 0.96 -8.41
C VAL A 297 -0.37 0.88 -6.93
N ILE A 298 -1.64 1.06 -6.59
CA ILE A 298 -2.14 1.04 -5.23
C ILE A 298 -3.01 -0.19 -5.01
N LYS A 299 -2.68 -0.97 -4.01
CA LYS A 299 -3.47 -2.10 -3.54
C LYS A 299 -4.43 -1.63 -2.45
N ALA A 300 -5.72 -1.65 -2.70
CA ALA A 300 -6.75 -1.50 -1.67
C ALA A 300 -7.04 -2.87 -1.00
N HIS A 301 -7.53 -2.89 0.23
CA HIS A 301 -7.86 -4.13 0.94
C HIS A 301 -8.98 -4.90 0.23
N GLY A 302 -8.99 -6.25 0.26
CA GLY A 302 -10.02 -7.06 -0.40
C GLY A 302 -11.45 -6.72 0.05
N GLY A 303 -11.65 -6.51 1.34
CA GLY A 303 -12.93 -6.10 1.91
C GLY A 303 -13.21 -4.59 1.92
N SER A 304 -12.53 -3.80 1.08
CA SER A 304 -12.72 -2.34 1.00
C SER A 304 -14.18 -1.95 0.74
N ASN A 305 -14.64 -0.95 1.49
CA ASN A 305 -15.89 -0.23 1.22
C ASN A 305 -15.62 1.01 0.35
N ALA A 306 -16.65 1.77 0.02
CA ALA A 306 -16.55 2.96 -0.81
C ALA A 306 -15.59 4.02 -0.24
N GLU A 307 -15.56 4.24 1.07
CA GLU A 307 -14.66 5.19 1.73
C GLU A 307 -13.19 4.75 1.56
N ALA A 308 -12.91 3.46 1.72
CA ALA A 308 -11.57 2.91 1.53
C ALA A 308 -11.09 3.06 0.07
N ILE A 309 -11.97 2.85 -0.91
CA ILE A 309 -11.64 3.04 -2.33
C ILE A 309 -11.41 4.53 -2.63
N GLU A 310 -12.24 5.44 -2.12
CA GLU A 310 -12.03 6.88 -2.25
C GLU A 310 -10.66 7.29 -1.69
N ASN A 311 -10.31 6.81 -0.49
CA ASN A 311 -9.00 7.09 0.12
C ASN A 311 -7.84 6.46 -0.68
N ALA A 312 -8.02 5.26 -1.25
CA ALA A 312 -7.03 4.63 -2.12
C ALA A 312 -6.79 5.44 -3.41
N VAL A 313 -7.83 6.04 -3.98
CA VAL A 313 -7.69 6.99 -5.10
C VAL A 313 -6.93 8.25 -4.67
N GLY A 314 -7.26 8.81 -3.50
CA GLY A 314 -6.50 9.94 -2.94
C GLY A 314 -5.01 9.63 -2.77
N GLN A 315 -4.68 8.44 -2.27
CA GLN A 315 -3.29 7.98 -2.16
C GLN A 315 -2.65 7.80 -3.55
N ALA A 316 -3.38 7.25 -4.52
CA ALA A 316 -2.90 7.10 -5.89
C ALA A 316 -2.53 8.45 -6.52
N ILE A 317 -3.35 9.48 -6.30
CA ILE A 317 -3.08 10.87 -6.71
C ILE A 317 -1.80 11.38 -6.04
N GLN A 318 -1.70 11.22 -4.72
CA GLN A 318 -0.54 11.68 -3.95
C GLN A 318 0.76 11.02 -4.43
N VAL A 319 0.76 9.71 -4.62
CA VAL A 319 1.93 8.96 -5.10
C VAL A 319 2.28 9.38 -6.53
N ALA A 320 1.31 9.54 -7.43
CA ALA A 320 1.55 9.96 -8.80
C ALA A 320 2.12 11.39 -8.90
N GLN A 321 1.72 12.29 -7.98
CA GLN A 321 2.21 13.68 -7.94
C GLN A 321 3.55 13.84 -7.23
N SER A 322 3.96 12.86 -6.44
CA SER A 322 5.14 12.96 -5.57
C SER A 322 6.48 12.96 -6.30
N GLY A 323 6.51 12.50 -7.56
CA GLY A 323 7.76 12.30 -8.31
C GLY A 323 8.66 11.20 -7.76
N ILE A 324 8.08 10.23 -6.99
CA ILE A 324 8.84 9.15 -6.36
C ILE A 324 9.47 8.22 -7.40
N THR A 325 8.77 7.94 -8.50
CA THR A 325 9.25 7.04 -9.55
C THR A 325 10.52 7.59 -10.21
N GLU A 326 10.51 8.88 -10.53
CA GLU A 326 11.63 9.61 -11.08
C GLU A 326 12.80 9.66 -10.10
N ALA A 327 12.53 10.01 -8.84
CA ALA A 327 13.55 10.06 -7.80
C ALA A 327 14.24 8.68 -7.59
N ILE A 328 13.50 7.57 -7.64
CA ILE A 328 14.07 6.23 -7.58
C ILE A 328 14.95 5.96 -8.80
N ALA A 329 14.47 6.27 -10.01
CA ALA A 329 15.20 6.04 -11.25
C ALA A 329 16.52 6.82 -11.32
N GLU A 330 16.53 8.06 -10.85
CA GLU A 330 17.72 8.92 -10.79
C GLU A 330 18.80 8.44 -9.82
N HIS A 331 18.42 7.66 -8.80
CA HIS A 331 19.34 7.22 -7.75
C HIS A 331 19.60 5.70 -7.78
N ILE A 332 19.31 5.04 -8.89
CA ILE A 332 19.40 3.57 -8.97
C ILE A 332 20.82 3.04 -8.74
N ASP A 333 21.84 3.80 -9.17
CA ASP A 333 23.25 3.41 -9.02
C ASP A 333 23.66 3.29 -7.54
N LYS A 334 23.06 4.08 -6.65
CA LYS A 334 23.31 4.03 -5.21
C LYS A 334 22.71 2.77 -4.54
N MET A 335 21.74 2.14 -5.19
CA MET A 335 20.99 0.98 -4.71
C MET A 335 21.56 -0.35 -5.18
N GLN A 336 22.64 -0.34 -5.96
CA GLN A 336 23.31 -1.54 -6.45
C GLN A 336 24.43 -1.95 -5.50
N LEU A 337 24.68 -3.26 -5.40
CA LEU A 337 25.87 -3.74 -4.74
C LEU A 337 27.10 -3.31 -5.55
N PRO A 338 28.22 -2.98 -4.89
CA PRO A 338 29.48 -2.77 -5.58
C PRO A 338 29.77 -3.97 -6.49
N THR A 339 30.05 -3.72 -7.76
CA THR A 339 30.55 -4.78 -8.66
C THR A 339 31.90 -5.24 -8.13
N ALA A 340 31.98 -6.53 -7.77
CA ALA A 340 33.22 -7.15 -7.31
C ALA A 340 34.32 -7.09 -8.37
#